data_1e98879eda1a2844882fea879a631f4b
#
_entry.id   1e98879eda1a2844882fea879a631f4b
#
_cell.length_a   1.000
_cell.length_b   1.000
_cell.length_c   1.000
_cell.angle_alpha   90.00
_cell.angle_beta   90.00
_cell.angle_gamma   90.00
#
_symmetry.space_group_name_H-M   'P 1'
#
loop_
_entity.id
_entity.type
_entity.pdbx_description
1 polymer ?
#
loop_
_entity_poly.entity_id
_entity_poly.type
_entity_poly.pdbx_seq_one_letter_code
_entity_poly.pdbx_strand_id
1 'polypeptide(L)'
;MIDAVLFYVGLSMTLVGGVMDVVAAIGFFKFKDFYTRLHAATVGAIGGGFYPLVGLALMTLSLDIALQMKLTFAGICLLSAAIIAVGVPSGTHALARASYRSREAKPVVIGDKLREKLEGAKN
;
A
#
# COMPACT_ATOMS: atom_id res chain seq x y z
N MET A 1 10.97 -18.70 -23.28
CA MET A 1 11.61 -17.37 -23.08
C MET A 1 10.66 -16.41 -22.37
N ILE A 2 9.41 -16.24 -22.80
CA ILE A 2 8.40 -15.38 -22.15
C ILE A 2 8.12 -15.83 -20.71
N ASP A 3 7.95 -17.12 -20.48
CA ASP A 3 7.67 -17.66 -19.13
C ASP A 3 8.78 -17.36 -18.12
N ALA A 4 10.04 -17.46 -18.55
CA ALA A 4 11.17 -17.11 -17.68
C ALA A 4 11.17 -15.61 -17.34
N VAL A 5 10.85 -14.75 -18.30
CA VAL A 5 10.73 -13.29 -18.04
C VAL A 5 9.60 -13.01 -17.06
N LEU A 6 8.42 -13.60 -17.26
CA LEU A 6 7.29 -13.45 -16.36
C LEU A 6 7.62 -13.92 -14.94
N PHE A 7 8.32 -15.06 -14.83
CA PHE A 7 8.74 -15.60 -13.54
C PHE A 7 9.69 -14.63 -12.79
N TYR A 8 10.76 -14.18 -13.45
CA TYR A 8 11.74 -13.30 -12.79
C TYR A 8 11.17 -11.91 -12.49
N VAL A 9 10.32 -11.37 -13.34
CA VAL A 9 9.59 -10.13 -13.06
C VAL A 9 8.67 -10.31 -11.85
N GLY A 10 7.88 -11.37 -11.82
CA GLY A 10 7.00 -11.67 -10.68
C GLY A 10 7.77 -11.89 -9.39
N LEU A 11 8.89 -12.62 -9.46
CA LEU A 11 9.79 -12.85 -8.30
C LEU A 11 10.36 -11.52 -7.77
N SER A 12 10.85 -10.66 -8.66
CA SER A 12 11.41 -9.36 -8.26
C SER A 12 10.35 -8.48 -7.60
N MET A 13 9.12 -8.45 -8.14
CA MET A 13 8.00 -7.71 -7.52
C MET A 13 7.67 -8.25 -6.13
N THR A 14 7.65 -9.56 -5.96
CA THR A 14 7.37 -10.20 -4.66
C THR A 14 8.46 -9.89 -3.63
N LEU A 15 9.73 -9.95 -4.02
CA LEU A 15 10.86 -9.63 -3.14
C LEU A 15 10.88 -8.15 -2.75
N VAL A 16 10.70 -7.25 -3.71
CA VAL A 16 10.61 -5.80 -3.44
C VAL A 16 9.44 -5.50 -2.51
N GLY A 17 8.28 -6.11 -2.75
CA GLY A 17 7.12 -5.96 -1.88
C GLY A 17 7.38 -6.44 -0.45
N GLY A 18 8.03 -7.59 -0.27
CA GLY A 18 8.43 -8.08 1.04
C GLY A 18 9.38 -7.14 1.79
N VAL A 19 10.35 -6.55 1.09
CA VAL A 19 11.24 -5.54 1.67
C VAL A 19 10.45 -4.28 2.07
N MET A 20 9.54 -3.81 1.22
CA MET A 20 8.70 -2.66 1.55
C MET A 20 7.82 -2.90 2.77
N ASP A 21 7.31 -4.12 2.94
CA ASP A 21 6.49 -4.48 4.11
C ASP A 21 7.30 -4.43 5.41
N VAL A 22 8.52 -4.96 5.40
CA VAL A 22 9.44 -4.87 6.56
C VAL A 22 9.77 -3.41 6.89
N VAL A 23 10.09 -2.60 5.89
CA VAL A 23 10.37 -1.16 6.08
C VAL A 23 9.15 -0.43 6.63
N ALA A 24 7.96 -0.72 6.11
CA ALA A 24 6.71 -0.14 6.58
C ALA A 24 6.41 -0.54 8.03
N ALA A 25 6.63 -1.80 8.40
CA ALA A 25 6.48 -2.29 9.76
C ALA A 25 7.42 -1.56 10.74
N ILE A 26 8.70 -1.42 10.38
CA ILE A 26 9.67 -0.64 11.17
C ILE A 26 9.19 0.81 11.31
N GLY A 27 8.74 1.43 10.23
CA GLY A 27 8.19 2.79 10.25
C GLY A 27 7.00 2.93 11.17
N PHE A 28 6.07 1.98 11.12
CA PHE A 28 4.88 1.98 11.96
C PHE A 28 5.20 1.98 13.46
N PHE A 29 6.20 1.22 13.89
CA PHE A 29 6.62 1.18 15.30
C PHE A 29 7.52 2.36 15.70
N LYS A 30 8.29 2.89 14.78
CA LYS A 30 9.25 3.98 15.04
C LYS A 30 8.59 5.36 15.08
N PHE A 31 7.59 5.61 14.25
CA PHE A 31 6.93 6.91 14.19
C PHE A 31 6.02 7.14 15.41
N LYS A 32 6.07 8.33 15.95
CA LYS A 32 5.28 8.74 17.15
C LYS A 32 3.93 9.32 16.78
N ASP A 33 3.85 9.97 15.62
CA ASP A 33 2.65 10.65 15.14
C ASP A 33 1.69 9.69 14.43
N PHE A 34 0.39 9.84 14.69
CA PHE A 34 -0.66 9.01 14.11
C PHE A 34 -0.66 9.05 12.57
N TYR A 35 -0.53 10.23 11.98
CA TYR A 35 -0.60 10.38 10.52
C TYR A 35 0.60 9.77 9.81
N THR A 36 1.79 9.87 10.42
CA THR A 36 2.99 9.22 9.88
C THR A 36 2.93 7.69 10.00
N ARG A 37 2.35 7.16 11.08
CA ARG A 37 2.04 5.73 11.22
C ARG A 37 1.03 5.26 10.18
N LEU A 38 -0.02 6.05 9.96
CA LEU A 38 -1.03 5.74 8.96
C LEU A 38 -0.43 5.70 7.55
N HIS A 39 0.49 6.63 7.25
CA HIS A 39 1.25 6.62 6.00
C HIS A 39 2.11 5.36 5.87
N ALA A 40 2.86 4.98 6.90
CA ALA A 40 3.66 3.75 6.91
C ALA A 40 2.79 2.50 6.69
N ALA A 41 1.63 2.42 7.35
CA ALA A 41 0.67 1.32 7.16
C ALA A 41 0.14 1.25 5.71
N THR A 42 -0.13 2.41 5.08
CA THR A 42 -0.57 2.48 3.68
C THR A 42 0.53 2.01 2.73
N VAL A 43 1.78 2.42 2.98
CA VAL A 43 2.95 1.97 2.18
C VAL A 43 3.14 0.47 2.32
N GLY A 44 3.00 -0.10 3.53
CA GLY A 44 3.03 -1.54 3.75
C GLY A 44 1.93 -2.27 2.99
N ALA A 45 0.69 -1.82 3.12
CA ALA A 45 -0.45 -2.46 2.45
C ALA A 45 -0.35 -2.43 0.91
N ILE A 46 0.13 -1.34 0.32
CA ILE A 46 0.34 -1.25 -1.13
C ILE A 46 1.64 -1.93 -1.54
N GLY A 47 2.76 -1.61 -0.88
CA GLY A 47 4.06 -2.20 -1.19
C GLY A 47 4.14 -3.68 -0.86
N GLY A 48 3.76 -4.05 0.36
CA GLY A 48 3.83 -5.42 0.86
C GLY A 48 2.63 -6.29 0.49
N GLY A 49 1.47 -5.70 0.19
CA GLY A 49 0.27 -6.45 -0.22
C GLY A 49 0.07 -6.50 -1.73
N PHE A 50 -0.14 -5.34 -2.36
CA PHE A 50 -0.48 -5.26 -3.79
C PHE A 50 0.65 -5.79 -4.69
N TYR A 51 1.90 -5.33 -4.51
CA TYR A 51 3.01 -5.74 -5.37
C TYR A 51 3.30 -7.25 -5.32
N PRO A 52 3.39 -7.91 -4.16
CA PRO A 52 3.58 -9.36 -4.11
C PRO A 52 2.44 -10.15 -4.74
N LEU A 53 1.19 -9.72 -4.59
CA LEU A 53 0.06 -10.41 -5.21
C LEU A 53 0.11 -10.35 -6.74
N VAL A 54 0.45 -9.19 -7.31
CA VAL A 54 0.68 -9.07 -8.76
C VAL A 54 1.87 -9.92 -9.18
N GLY A 55 2.96 -9.90 -8.41
CA GLY A 55 4.14 -10.74 -8.65
C GLY A 55 3.82 -12.23 -8.65
N LEU A 56 3.06 -12.71 -7.66
CA LEU A 56 2.62 -14.10 -7.58
C LEU A 56 1.70 -14.49 -8.74
N ALA A 57 0.82 -13.60 -9.20
CA ALA A 57 0.00 -13.84 -10.37
C ALA A 57 0.87 -14.07 -11.62
N LEU A 58 1.89 -13.22 -11.85
CA LEU A 58 2.82 -13.36 -12.96
C LEU A 58 3.64 -14.67 -12.87
N MET A 59 4.13 -14.99 -11.66
CA MET A 59 4.85 -16.27 -11.43
C MET A 59 3.95 -17.47 -11.72
N THR A 60 2.69 -17.46 -11.25
CA THR A 60 1.75 -18.55 -11.46
C THR A 60 1.46 -18.76 -12.96
N LEU A 61 1.34 -17.67 -13.73
CA LEU A 61 1.11 -17.74 -15.17
C LEU A 61 2.31 -18.34 -15.93
N SER A 62 3.51 -18.22 -15.39
CA SER A 62 4.75 -18.75 -15.99
C SER A 62 5.02 -20.23 -15.70
N LEU A 63 4.36 -20.81 -14.69
CA LEU A 63 4.57 -22.21 -14.32
C LEU A 63 3.93 -23.18 -15.32
N ASP A 64 4.51 -24.35 -15.50
CA ASP A 64 3.94 -25.41 -16.34
C ASP A 64 2.99 -26.31 -15.52
N ILE A 65 1.80 -25.76 -15.23
CA ILE A 65 0.72 -26.42 -14.49
C ILE A 65 -0.58 -26.36 -15.31
N ALA A 66 -1.59 -27.13 -14.90
CA ALA A 66 -2.89 -27.14 -15.57
C ALA A 66 -3.48 -25.73 -15.72
N LEU A 67 -3.99 -25.40 -16.90
CA LEU A 67 -4.51 -24.07 -17.23
C LEU A 67 -5.56 -23.59 -16.22
N GLN A 68 -6.43 -24.49 -15.76
CA GLN A 68 -7.45 -24.17 -14.78
C GLN A 68 -6.82 -23.69 -13.46
N MET A 69 -5.75 -24.34 -13.01
CA MET A 69 -5.02 -23.91 -11.80
C MET A 69 -4.35 -22.56 -11.99
N LYS A 70 -3.68 -22.34 -13.15
CA LYS A 70 -3.08 -21.02 -13.48
C LYS A 70 -4.10 -19.90 -13.39
N LEU A 71 -5.23 -20.06 -14.05
CA LEU A 71 -6.28 -19.03 -14.11
C LEU A 71 -6.91 -18.79 -12.73
N THR A 72 -7.12 -19.86 -11.95
CA THR A 72 -7.70 -19.74 -10.61
C THR A 72 -6.75 -18.98 -9.67
N PHE A 73 -5.50 -19.41 -9.56
CA PHE A 73 -4.55 -18.77 -8.64
C PHE A 73 -4.18 -17.34 -9.08
N ALA A 74 -3.90 -17.13 -10.36
CA ALA A 74 -3.62 -15.78 -10.87
C ALA A 74 -4.84 -14.87 -10.71
N GLY A 75 -6.05 -15.39 -10.98
CA GLY A 75 -7.31 -14.65 -10.79
C GLY A 75 -7.55 -14.25 -9.35
N ILE A 76 -7.34 -15.14 -8.38
CA ILE A 76 -7.45 -14.83 -6.95
C ILE A 76 -6.43 -13.75 -6.56
N CYS A 77 -5.18 -13.90 -6.97
CA CYS A 77 -4.14 -12.91 -6.66
C CYS A 77 -4.47 -11.52 -7.25
N LEU A 78 -4.89 -11.45 -8.50
CA LEU A 78 -5.24 -10.18 -9.15
C LEU A 78 -6.50 -9.56 -8.55
N LEU A 79 -7.51 -10.36 -8.23
CA LEU A 79 -8.72 -9.87 -7.56
C LEU A 79 -8.38 -9.31 -6.18
N SER A 80 -7.57 -10.02 -5.40
CA SER A 80 -7.11 -9.55 -4.09
C SER A 80 -6.30 -8.26 -4.20
N ALA A 81 -5.39 -8.17 -5.18
CA ALA A 81 -4.64 -6.96 -5.47
C ALA A 81 -5.57 -5.77 -5.81
N ALA A 82 -6.60 -5.99 -6.63
CA ALA A 82 -7.58 -4.96 -6.97
C ALA A 82 -8.35 -4.47 -5.74
N ILE A 83 -8.77 -5.38 -4.86
CA ILE A 83 -9.43 -5.03 -3.60
C ILE A 83 -8.51 -4.19 -2.71
N ILE A 84 -7.24 -4.53 -2.58
CA ILE A 84 -6.25 -3.76 -1.83
C ILE A 84 -6.05 -2.38 -2.46
N ALA A 85 -5.91 -2.30 -3.77
CA ALA A 85 -5.68 -1.04 -4.48
C ALA A 85 -6.80 0.00 -4.27
N VAL A 86 -8.05 -0.46 -4.14
CA VAL A 86 -9.21 0.42 -3.91
C VAL A 86 -9.48 0.59 -2.41
N GLY A 87 -9.40 -0.50 -1.64
CA GLY A 87 -9.77 -0.53 -0.23
C GLY A 87 -8.82 0.25 0.66
N VAL A 88 -7.51 0.11 0.43
CA VAL A 88 -6.50 0.75 1.29
C VAL A 88 -6.56 2.28 1.23
N PRO A 89 -6.53 2.94 0.06
CA PRO A 89 -6.68 4.39 0.00
C PRO A 89 -8.00 4.88 0.61
N SER A 90 -9.11 4.22 0.30
CA SER A 90 -10.42 4.56 0.84
C SER A 90 -10.48 4.46 2.37
N GLY A 91 -9.94 3.36 2.92
CA GLY A 91 -9.87 3.11 4.35
C GLY A 91 -8.96 4.10 5.07
N THR A 92 -7.79 4.40 4.54
CA THR A 92 -6.85 5.37 5.13
C THR A 92 -7.40 6.79 5.11
N HIS A 93 -8.09 7.20 4.04
CA HIS A 93 -8.79 8.49 4.00
C HIS A 93 -9.94 8.58 5.00
N ALA A 94 -10.72 7.52 5.15
CA ALA A 94 -11.80 7.46 6.13
C ALA A 94 -11.24 7.55 7.56
N LEU A 95 -10.17 6.80 7.87
CA LEU A 95 -9.52 6.78 9.17
C LEU A 95 -8.86 8.13 9.51
N ALA A 96 -8.16 8.75 8.56
CA ALA A 96 -7.58 10.07 8.73
C ALA A 96 -8.64 11.13 9.03
N ARG A 97 -9.79 11.08 8.33
CA ARG A 97 -10.90 11.99 8.52
C ARG A 97 -11.60 11.78 9.86
N ALA A 98 -11.77 10.52 10.30
CA ALA A 98 -12.34 10.19 11.60
C ALA A 98 -11.44 10.68 12.75
N SER A 99 -10.14 10.43 12.68
CA SER A 99 -9.15 10.93 13.65
C SER A 99 -9.10 12.44 13.74
N TYR A 100 -9.22 13.13 12.62
CA TYR A 100 -9.28 14.60 12.59
C TYR A 100 -10.55 15.12 13.28
N ARG A 101 -11.70 14.48 13.06
CA ARG A 101 -12.98 14.87 13.68
C ARG A 101 -13.05 14.59 15.17
N SER A 102 -12.50 13.46 15.62
CA SER A 102 -12.48 13.08 17.04
C SER A 102 -11.54 13.96 17.88
N ARG A 103 -10.61 14.68 17.24
CA ARG A 103 -9.55 15.50 17.86
C ARG A 103 -8.59 14.70 18.76
N GLU A 104 -8.62 13.38 18.71
CA GLU A 104 -7.71 12.53 19.48
C GLU A 104 -6.28 12.55 18.94
N ALA A 105 -6.14 12.56 17.61
CA ALA A 105 -4.85 12.70 16.95
C ALA A 105 -4.67 14.13 16.44
N LYS A 106 -3.91 14.96 17.17
CA LYS A 106 -3.54 16.29 16.70
C LYS A 106 -2.38 16.16 15.72
N PRO A 107 -2.52 16.68 14.46
CA PRO A 107 -1.38 16.70 13.54
C PRO A 107 -0.27 17.59 14.11
N VAL A 108 0.97 17.12 14.07
CA VAL A 108 2.13 17.95 14.37
C VAL A 108 2.35 18.87 13.18
N VAL A 109 1.81 20.07 13.23
CA VAL A 109 1.91 21.07 12.17
C VAL A 109 3.17 21.87 12.38
N ILE A 110 4.19 21.63 11.55
CA ILE A 110 5.46 22.37 11.55
C ILE A 110 5.32 23.71 10.80
N GLY A 111 4.30 23.85 9.94
CA GLY A 111 3.99 25.07 9.20
C GLY A 111 2.60 24.97 8.56
N ASP A 112 1.71 25.86 8.93
CA ASP A 112 0.36 25.94 8.40
C ASP A 112 0.24 27.11 7.41
N LYS A 113 0.68 26.86 6.17
CA LYS A 113 0.57 27.84 5.08
C LYS A 113 -0.87 28.24 4.75
N LEU A 114 -1.85 27.41 5.09
CA LEU A 114 -3.26 27.71 4.94
C LEU A 114 -3.73 28.71 6.00
N ARG A 115 -3.29 28.54 7.22
CA ARG A 115 -3.58 29.43 8.32
C ARG A 115 -2.95 30.81 8.12
N GLU A 116 -1.67 30.85 7.69
CA GLU A 116 -0.98 32.09 7.32
C GLU A 116 -1.72 32.85 6.20
N LYS A 117 -2.22 32.14 5.18
CA LYS A 117 -3.02 32.75 4.10
C LYS A 117 -4.38 33.28 4.58
N LEU A 118 -5.04 32.57 5.50
CA LEU A 118 -6.34 32.99 6.04
C LEU A 118 -6.19 34.17 7.02
N GLU A 119 -5.11 34.23 7.76
CA GLU A 119 -4.77 35.35 8.67
C GLU A 119 -4.29 36.58 7.88
N GLY A 120 -3.49 36.36 6.82
CA GLY A 120 -3.03 37.45 5.92
C GLY A 120 -4.14 38.02 5.03
N ALA A 121 -5.24 37.30 4.79
CA ALA A 121 -6.39 37.81 4.04
C ALA A 121 -7.39 38.59 4.92
N LYS A 122 -7.18 38.63 6.24
CA LYS A 122 -8.02 39.39 7.22
C LYS A 122 -7.45 40.74 7.58
N ASN A 123 -6.23 41.05 7.14
CA ASN A 123 -5.58 42.36 7.22
C ASN A 123 -5.59 43.07 5.87
#